data_ccf0a51fffbcfbfc8ae8b841f1561dd7
#
_entry.id   ccf0a51fffbcfbfc8ae8b841f1561dd7
#
_cell.length_a   1.000
_cell.length_b   1.000
_cell.length_c   1.000
_cell.angle_alpha   90.00
_cell.angle_beta   90.00
_cell.angle_gamma   90.00
#
_symmetry.space_group_name_H-M   'P 1'
#
loop_
_entity.id
_entity.type
_entity.pdbx_description
1 polymer ?
#
loop_
_entity_poly.entity_id
_entity_poly.type
_entity_poly.pdbx_seq_one_letter_code
_entity_poly.pdbx_strand_id
1 'polypeptide(L)'
;RARAGVKVRVIYDHVGSFRLSRKALKGMRRAGVEAFPFFKVVFPPFGTRINWRNHRKIVIIDGRIGYIGGMNIADRYIDGGKMFAMWRDLHLRIQGPAVAALQQSFAVDWNFMGQPLLQETDFAAPSADVPVGLQLVTGGPTTQWMNMTLVFQQVISEARKCVYILTPYFIPTEGLVQALQLAALSKVDVRLIVPQQ
;
A
#
# COMPACT_ATOMS: atom_id res chain seq x y z
N ARG A 1 0.90 -20.94 -9.22
CA ARG A 1 0.04 -21.47 -8.15
C ARG A 1 -1.42 -21.60 -8.60
N ALA A 2 -2.01 -20.63 -9.33
CA ALA A 2 -3.41 -20.71 -9.77
C ALA A 2 -3.70 -22.01 -10.54
N ARG A 3 -2.79 -22.44 -11.45
CA ARG A 3 -2.90 -23.73 -12.16
C ARG A 3 -2.89 -24.96 -11.24
N ALA A 4 -2.38 -24.82 -10.04
CA ALA A 4 -2.35 -25.85 -9.01
C ALA A 4 -3.55 -25.76 -8.03
N GLY A 5 -4.61 -25.01 -8.40
CA GLY A 5 -5.85 -24.93 -7.64
C GLY A 5 -5.85 -23.82 -6.55
N VAL A 6 -4.78 -23.04 -6.42
CA VAL A 6 -4.78 -21.91 -5.46
C VAL A 6 -5.65 -20.77 -6.02
N LYS A 7 -6.57 -20.27 -5.20
CA LYS A 7 -7.38 -19.09 -5.50
C LYS A 7 -6.48 -17.84 -5.52
N VAL A 8 -6.26 -17.25 -6.68
CA VAL A 8 -5.40 -16.06 -6.83
C VAL A 8 -6.22 -14.89 -7.31
N ARG A 9 -6.28 -13.83 -6.51
CA ARG A 9 -6.99 -12.57 -6.80
C ARG A 9 -5.99 -11.43 -6.90
N VAL A 10 -6.11 -10.61 -7.93
CA VAL A 10 -5.21 -9.48 -8.20
C VAL A 10 -6.02 -8.23 -8.51
N ILE A 11 -5.75 -7.18 -7.73
CA ILE A 11 -6.15 -5.82 -8.05
C ILE A 11 -4.94 -5.09 -8.57
N TYR A 12 -5.04 -4.47 -9.73
CA TYR A 12 -3.96 -3.64 -10.26
C TYR A 12 -4.46 -2.25 -10.61
N ASP A 13 -3.66 -1.23 -10.30
CA ASP A 13 -3.96 0.13 -10.71
C ASP A 13 -3.95 0.24 -12.23
N HIS A 14 -5.05 0.68 -12.84
CA HIS A 14 -5.19 0.68 -14.30
C HIS A 14 -4.18 1.59 -14.98
N VAL A 15 -4.01 2.81 -14.48
CA VAL A 15 -3.07 3.79 -15.04
C VAL A 15 -1.61 3.46 -14.70
N GLY A 16 -1.33 3.03 -13.44
CA GLY A 16 0.02 2.62 -13.03
C GLY A 16 0.52 1.36 -13.70
N SER A 17 -0.39 0.58 -14.25
CA SER A 17 -0.06 -0.69 -14.91
C SER A 17 -0.21 -0.63 -16.44
N PHE A 18 -0.08 0.56 -17.06
CA PHE A 18 -0.25 0.71 -18.52
C PHE A 18 0.74 -0.12 -19.35
N ARG A 19 1.89 -0.51 -18.75
CA ARG A 19 2.87 -1.42 -19.38
C ARG A 19 2.51 -2.89 -19.24
N LEU A 20 1.49 -3.24 -18.43
CA LEU A 20 1.03 -4.62 -18.32
C LEU A 20 0.34 -5.05 -19.61
N SER A 21 1.00 -5.92 -20.35
CA SER A 21 0.53 -6.30 -21.68
C SER A 21 -0.79 -7.09 -21.63
N ARG A 22 -1.64 -6.91 -22.64
CA ARG A 22 -2.87 -7.70 -22.80
C ARG A 22 -2.57 -9.20 -22.86
N LYS A 23 -1.42 -9.59 -23.41
CA LYS A 23 -0.95 -10.99 -23.46
C LYS A 23 -0.71 -11.53 -22.06
N ALA A 24 -0.05 -10.77 -21.19
CA ALA A 24 0.20 -11.17 -19.80
C ALA A 24 -1.11 -11.31 -19.02
N LEU A 25 -2.02 -10.34 -19.09
CA LEU A 25 -3.34 -10.42 -18.45
C LEU A 25 -4.14 -11.63 -18.93
N LYS A 26 -4.14 -11.89 -20.24
CA LYS A 26 -4.82 -13.07 -20.81
C LYS A 26 -4.17 -14.36 -20.32
N GLY A 27 -2.85 -14.40 -20.19
CA GLY A 27 -2.10 -15.52 -19.62
C GLY A 27 -2.47 -15.79 -18.16
N MET A 28 -2.53 -14.75 -17.33
CA MET A 28 -2.95 -14.84 -15.92
C MET A 28 -4.37 -15.40 -15.81
N ARG A 29 -5.33 -14.86 -16.54
CA ARG A 29 -6.73 -15.32 -16.53
C ARG A 29 -6.89 -16.76 -17.00
N ARG A 30 -6.16 -17.16 -18.07
CA ARG A 30 -6.13 -18.56 -18.54
C ARG A 30 -5.54 -19.53 -17.50
N ALA A 31 -4.69 -19.03 -16.61
CA ALA A 31 -4.14 -19.79 -15.50
C ALA A 31 -5.07 -19.85 -14.28
N GLY A 32 -6.26 -19.24 -14.33
CA GLY A 32 -7.22 -19.21 -13.23
C GLY A 32 -7.06 -18.01 -12.28
N VAL A 33 -6.27 -16.99 -12.65
CA VAL A 33 -6.13 -15.79 -11.84
C VAL A 33 -7.30 -14.83 -12.09
N GLU A 34 -7.98 -14.41 -11.05
CA GLU A 34 -8.99 -13.34 -11.05
C GLU A 34 -8.27 -11.98 -11.01
N ALA A 35 -8.07 -11.33 -12.17
CA ALA A 35 -7.33 -10.07 -12.26
C ALA A 35 -8.22 -8.94 -12.76
N PHE A 36 -8.36 -7.87 -11.94
CA PHE A 36 -9.22 -6.73 -12.22
C PHE A 36 -8.48 -5.40 -12.08
N PRO A 37 -8.74 -4.42 -12.96
CA PRO A 37 -8.19 -3.08 -12.84
C PRO A 37 -8.95 -2.28 -11.77
N PHE A 38 -8.24 -1.62 -10.88
CA PHE A 38 -8.82 -0.63 -10.01
C PHE A 38 -9.10 0.63 -10.84
N PHE A 39 -10.33 1.11 -10.84
CA PHE A 39 -10.78 2.21 -11.68
C PHE A 39 -10.31 2.14 -13.13
N LYS A 40 -11.07 1.43 -13.95
CA LYS A 40 -10.82 1.40 -15.39
C LYS A 40 -11.06 2.79 -15.99
N VAL A 41 -10.02 3.48 -16.40
CA VAL A 41 -10.13 4.72 -17.16
C VAL A 41 -10.55 4.38 -18.59
N VAL A 42 -11.71 4.89 -19.02
CA VAL A 42 -12.21 4.78 -20.40
C VAL A 42 -11.89 6.08 -21.10
N PHE A 43 -11.36 6.00 -22.31
CA PHE A 43 -11.08 7.18 -23.14
C PHE A 43 -12.35 7.65 -23.89
N PRO A 44 -12.61 8.97 -24.06
CA PRO A 44 -11.81 10.10 -23.60
C PRO A 44 -11.96 10.32 -22.08
N PRO A 45 -10.90 10.79 -21.40
CA PRO A 45 -10.89 10.94 -19.95
C PRO A 45 -11.66 12.21 -19.51
N PHE A 46 -12.93 12.29 -19.85
CA PHE A 46 -13.83 13.34 -19.34
C PHE A 46 -14.16 13.03 -17.90
N GLY A 47 -13.25 13.34 -16.98
CA GLY A 47 -13.58 13.20 -15.57
C GLY A 47 -12.40 13.26 -14.65
N THR A 48 -12.62 13.90 -13.54
CA THR A 48 -11.76 14.13 -12.39
C THR A 48 -11.23 12.87 -11.70
N ARG A 49 -11.59 11.67 -12.17
CA ARG A 49 -11.27 10.39 -11.54
C ARG A 49 -9.92 9.77 -11.94
N ILE A 50 -9.14 10.43 -12.81
CA ILE A 50 -7.77 9.99 -13.16
C ILE A 50 -6.87 9.92 -11.93
N ASN A 51 -7.13 10.77 -10.93
CA ASN A 51 -6.39 10.79 -9.66
C ASN A 51 -6.87 9.72 -8.65
N TRP A 52 -7.92 8.99 -8.95
CA TRP A 52 -8.42 7.92 -8.10
C TRP A 52 -7.60 6.66 -8.37
N ARG A 53 -6.51 6.53 -7.65
CA ARG A 53 -5.48 5.51 -7.85
C ARG A 53 -5.42 4.58 -6.65
N ASN A 54 -5.15 3.31 -6.91
CA ASN A 54 -4.79 2.38 -5.84
C ASN A 54 -3.26 2.28 -5.75
N HIS A 55 -2.71 2.86 -4.70
CA HIS A 55 -1.26 2.84 -4.47
C HIS A 55 -0.84 1.82 -3.42
N ARG A 56 -1.76 1.00 -2.91
CA ARG A 56 -1.49 -0.05 -1.92
C ARG A 56 -0.68 -1.18 -2.56
N LYS A 57 0.39 -1.60 -1.88
CA LYS A 57 1.18 -2.77 -2.22
C LYS A 57 0.98 -3.77 -1.11
N ILE A 58 -0.05 -4.59 -1.24
CA ILE A 58 -0.47 -5.58 -0.26
C ILE A 58 -0.47 -6.95 -0.93
N VAL A 59 0.12 -7.93 -0.27
CA VAL A 59 -0.01 -9.35 -0.64
C VAL A 59 -0.46 -10.11 0.60
N ILE A 60 -1.52 -10.88 0.47
CA ILE A 60 -2.02 -11.74 1.55
C ILE A 60 -1.96 -13.19 1.07
N ILE A 61 -1.44 -14.06 1.91
CA ILE A 61 -1.30 -15.49 1.63
C ILE A 61 -2.04 -16.26 2.70
N ASP A 62 -3.09 -16.97 2.29
CA ASP A 62 -3.92 -17.86 3.10
C ASP A 62 -4.50 -17.20 4.38
N GLY A 63 -4.67 -15.86 4.37
CA GLY A 63 -5.09 -15.10 5.54
C GLY A 63 -4.11 -15.11 6.73
N ARG A 64 -2.92 -15.69 6.57
CA ARG A 64 -1.94 -15.92 7.64
C ARG A 64 -0.69 -15.07 7.53
N ILE A 65 -0.28 -14.75 6.31
CA ILE A 65 0.89 -13.96 6.04
C ILE A 65 0.46 -12.75 5.20
N GLY A 66 0.84 -11.56 5.66
CA GLY A 66 0.65 -10.31 4.95
C GLY A 66 1.97 -9.68 4.58
N TYR A 67 2.02 -9.03 3.43
CA TYR A 67 3.12 -8.15 3.03
C TYR A 67 2.55 -6.78 2.71
N ILE A 68 3.20 -5.73 3.20
CA ILE A 68 2.83 -4.34 2.93
C ILE A 68 4.07 -3.45 2.89
N GLY A 69 4.10 -2.50 1.98
CA GLY A 69 5.22 -1.56 1.87
C GLY A 69 5.22 -0.76 0.59
N GLY A 70 6.37 -0.21 0.22
CA GLY A 70 6.55 0.63 -0.96
C GLY A 70 6.86 -0.13 -2.24
N MET A 71 7.28 -1.40 -2.18
CA MET A 71 7.73 -2.16 -3.34
C MET A 71 6.58 -2.49 -4.30
N ASN A 72 6.72 -2.09 -5.56
CA ASN A 72 5.86 -2.57 -6.64
C ASN A 72 6.42 -3.85 -7.29
N ILE A 73 5.62 -4.51 -8.10
CA ILE A 73 6.09 -5.62 -8.94
C ILE A 73 6.75 -5.00 -10.20
N ALA A 74 8.05 -4.72 -10.10
CA ALA A 74 8.85 -4.16 -11.19
C ALA A 74 10.34 -4.46 -10.98
N ASP A 75 11.08 -4.64 -12.07
CA ASP A 75 12.49 -5.05 -12.06
C ASP A 75 13.38 -4.10 -11.27
N ARG A 76 13.09 -2.80 -11.27
CA ARG A 76 13.87 -1.81 -10.50
C ARG A 76 13.97 -2.10 -8.99
N TYR A 77 13.04 -2.87 -8.43
CA TYR A 77 13.09 -3.28 -7.02
C TYR A 77 14.00 -4.49 -6.77
N ILE A 78 14.50 -5.11 -7.84
CA ILE A 78 15.43 -6.25 -7.78
C ILE A 78 16.87 -5.75 -7.96
N ASP A 79 17.13 -5.00 -9.03
CA ASP A 79 18.47 -4.63 -9.48
C ASP A 79 18.64 -3.12 -9.80
N GLY A 80 17.68 -2.29 -9.44
CA GLY A 80 17.68 -0.86 -9.79
C GLY A 80 17.15 -0.58 -11.20
N GLY A 81 17.02 -1.61 -12.04
CA GLY A 81 16.58 -1.48 -13.43
C GLY A 81 17.53 -0.64 -14.28
N LYS A 82 17.02 -0.12 -15.39
CA LYS A 82 17.84 0.66 -16.36
C LYS A 82 18.16 2.10 -15.92
N MET A 83 17.47 2.62 -14.91
CA MET A 83 17.55 4.05 -14.55
C MET A 83 18.32 4.32 -13.26
N PHE A 84 18.48 3.33 -12.39
CA PHE A 84 19.07 3.50 -11.07
C PHE A 84 20.14 2.44 -10.82
N ALA A 85 21.28 2.82 -10.24
CA ALA A 85 22.30 1.86 -9.82
C ALA A 85 21.78 0.94 -8.71
N MET A 86 20.88 1.47 -7.85
CA MET A 86 20.21 0.75 -6.77
C MET A 86 18.90 1.44 -6.43
N TRP A 87 17.86 0.64 -6.18
CA TRP A 87 16.59 1.13 -5.65
C TRP A 87 16.35 0.52 -4.27
N ARG A 88 16.22 1.37 -3.26
CA ARG A 88 15.88 0.93 -1.89
C ARG A 88 14.42 1.21 -1.59
N ASP A 89 13.77 0.24 -0.97
CA ASP A 89 12.41 0.39 -0.45
C ASP A 89 12.22 -0.51 0.77
N LEU A 90 11.19 -0.21 1.57
CA LEU A 90 10.82 -1.02 2.73
C LEU A 90 9.54 -1.79 2.44
N HIS A 91 9.56 -3.07 2.82
CA HIS A 91 8.40 -3.95 2.72
C HIS A 91 8.37 -4.85 3.96
N LEU A 92 7.25 -4.82 4.67
CA LEU A 92 7.07 -5.56 5.91
C LEU A 92 6.42 -6.91 5.61
N ARG A 93 6.88 -7.96 6.27
CA ARG A 93 6.20 -9.23 6.38
C ARG A 93 5.52 -9.30 7.74
N ILE A 94 4.22 -9.54 7.74
CA ILE A 94 3.37 -9.54 8.93
C ILE A 94 2.76 -10.92 9.08
N GLN A 95 2.71 -11.42 10.32
CA GLN A 95 1.99 -12.62 10.73
C GLN A 95 1.13 -12.30 11.95
N GLY A 96 0.05 -13.02 12.13
CA GLY A 96 -0.86 -12.83 13.25
C GLY A 96 -2.12 -12.05 12.91
N PRO A 97 -2.90 -11.61 13.91
CA PRO A 97 -4.23 -11.02 13.73
C PRO A 97 -4.28 -9.77 12.84
N ALA A 98 -3.17 -9.02 12.76
CA ALA A 98 -3.09 -7.84 11.91
C ALA A 98 -3.21 -8.14 10.40
N VAL A 99 -2.98 -9.39 9.97
CA VAL A 99 -3.20 -9.83 8.58
C VAL A 99 -4.67 -9.70 8.19
N ALA A 100 -5.60 -9.90 9.12
CA ALA A 100 -7.03 -9.73 8.88
C ALA A 100 -7.37 -8.29 8.48
N ALA A 101 -6.71 -7.29 9.07
CA ALA A 101 -6.90 -5.88 8.68
C ALA A 101 -6.41 -5.61 7.25
N LEU A 102 -5.29 -6.21 6.83
CA LEU A 102 -4.82 -6.14 5.43
C LEU A 102 -5.82 -6.79 4.48
N GLN A 103 -6.34 -7.96 4.85
CA GLN A 103 -7.32 -8.68 4.06
C GLN A 103 -8.62 -7.91 3.95
N GLN A 104 -9.08 -7.28 5.02
CA GLN A 104 -10.24 -6.40 4.99
C GLN A 104 -10.01 -5.22 4.05
N SER A 105 -8.84 -4.58 4.08
CA SER A 105 -8.50 -3.50 3.14
C SER A 105 -8.56 -3.97 1.68
N PHE A 106 -8.06 -5.17 1.39
CA PHE A 106 -8.17 -5.78 0.07
C PHE A 106 -9.63 -6.08 -0.30
N ALA A 107 -10.42 -6.64 0.63
CA ALA A 107 -11.81 -6.99 0.40
C ALA A 107 -12.68 -5.76 0.09
N VAL A 108 -12.44 -4.65 0.77
CA VAL A 108 -13.12 -3.36 0.49
C VAL A 108 -12.83 -2.91 -0.93
N ASP A 109 -11.56 -2.91 -1.37
CA ASP A 109 -11.19 -2.53 -2.73
C ASP A 109 -11.77 -3.51 -3.77
N TRP A 110 -11.80 -4.81 -3.46
CA TRP A 110 -12.36 -5.87 -4.29
C TRP A 110 -13.85 -5.66 -4.51
N ASN A 111 -14.60 -5.46 -3.45
CA ASN A 111 -16.04 -5.19 -3.51
C ASN A 111 -16.36 -3.86 -4.21
N PHE A 112 -15.55 -2.84 -3.97
CA PHE A 112 -15.69 -1.53 -4.62
C PHE A 112 -15.62 -1.63 -6.16
N MET A 113 -14.88 -2.60 -6.70
CA MET A 113 -14.85 -2.88 -8.14
C MET A 113 -16.04 -3.70 -8.66
N GLY A 114 -17.07 -3.90 -7.82
CA GLY A 114 -18.27 -4.67 -8.16
C GLY A 114 -18.05 -6.19 -8.17
N GLN A 115 -16.98 -6.66 -7.51
CA GLN A 115 -16.75 -8.09 -7.35
C GLN A 115 -17.52 -8.64 -6.15
N PRO A 116 -17.87 -9.94 -6.15
CA PRO A 116 -18.59 -10.56 -5.04
C PRO A 116 -17.85 -10.38 -3.70
N LEU A 117 -18.63 -10.26 -2.62
CA LEU A 117 -18.06 -10.23 -1.27
C LEU A 117 -17.23 -11.49 -1.00
N LEU A 118 -16.09 -11.31 -0.36
CA LEU A 118 -15.28 -12.43 0.11
C LEU A 118 -15.98 -13.09 1.29
N GLN A 119 -16.00 -14.42 1.30
CA GLN A 119 -16.61 -15.17 2.39
C GLN A 119 -15.70 -15.21 3.63
N GLU A 120 -16.27 -15.41 4.82
CA GLU A 120 -15.51 -15.47 6.10
C GLU A 120 -14.38 -16.50 6.09
N THR A 121 -14.55 -17.63 5.40
CA THR A 121 -13.49 -18.63 5.23
C THR A 121 -12.22 -18.09 4.59
N ASP A 122 -12.34 -16.97 3.89
CA ASP A 122 -11.19 -16.27 3.29
C ASP A 122 -10.43 -15.38 4.31
N PHE A 123 -10.92 -15.31 5.57
CA PHE A 123 -10.40 -14.45 6.65
C PHE A 123 -9.88 -15.24 7.86
N ALA A 124 -9.18 -16.33 7.63
CA ALA A 124 -8.61 -17.10 8.73
C ALA A 124 -7.68 -16.24 9.60
N ALA A 125 -8.00 -16.13 10.89
CA ALA A 125 -7.17 -15.37 11.83
C ALA A 125 -6.01 -16.23 12.34
N PRO A 126 -4.77 -15.91 12.05
CA PRO A 126 -3.61 -16.59 12.61
C PRO A 126 -3.31 -16.13 14.03
N SER A 127 -2.75 -17.00 14.85
CA SER A 127 -2.13 -16.63 16.12
C SER A 127 -0.77 -15.95 15.89
N ALA A 128 -0.36 -15.11 16.84
CA ALA A 128 0.98 -14.51 16.85
C ALA A 128 1.78 -15.09 18.03
N ASP A 129 3.02 -15.48 17.74
CA ASP A 129 3.92 -16.04 18.76
C ASP A 129 4.51 -14.95 19.66
N VAL A 130 4.62 -13.73 19.15
CA VAL A 130 5.13 -12.55 19.89
C VAL A 130 4.16 -11.38 19.67
N PRO A 131 3.60 -10.79 20.75
CA PRO A 131 2.67 -9.68 20.62
C PRO A 131 3.41 -8.39 20.27
N VAL A 132 3.27 -7.91 19.04
CA VAL A 132 3.66 -6.57 18.61
C VAL A 132 2.40 -5.81 18.25
N GLY A 133 2.19 -4.64 18.88
CA GLY A 133 1.08 -3.76 18.54
C GLY A 133 1.24 -3.23 17.12
N LEU A 134 0.22 -3.45 16.27
CA LEU A 134 0.18 -2.95 14.91
C LEU A 134 -1.19 -2.36 14.62
N GLN A 135 -1.20 -1.15 14.06
CA GLN A 135 -2.41 -0.49 13.60
C GLN A 135 -2.30 -0.22 12.10
N LEU A 136 -3.30 -0.67 11.35
CA LEU A 136 -3.44 -0.34 9.93
C LEU A 136 -4.29 0.92 9.79
N VAL A 137 -3.71 1.96 9.19
CA VAL A 137 -4.43 3.18 8.82
C VAL A 137 -4.58 3.23 7.32
N THR A 138 -5.81 3.42 6.86
CA THR A 138 -6.11 3.54 5.43
C THR A 138 -6.57 4.95 5.10
N GLY A 139 -6.19 5.42 3.93
CA GLY A 139 -6.65 6.68 3.35
C GLY A 139 -7.04 6.47 1.89
N GLY A 140 -7.91 7.31 1.38
CA GLY A 140 -8.36 7.25 0.00
C GLY A 140 -9.23 8.46 -0.37
N PRO A 141 -9.57 8.62 -1.65
CA PRO A 141 -10.33 9.78 -2.12
C PRO A 141 -11.76 9.84 -1.57
N THR A 142 -12.25 8.78 -0.97
CA THR A 142 -13.59 8.66 -0.37
C THR A 142 -13.58 8.79 1.15
N THR A 143 -12.41 8.94 1.79
CA THR A 143 -12.35 9.14 3.24
C THR A 143 -12.74 10.56 3.60
N GLN A 144 -13.56 10.72 4.63
CA GLN A 144 -14.02 12.01 5.12
C GLN A 144 -12.86 12.89 5.63
N TRP A 145 -11.84 12.27 6.18
CA TRP A 145 -10.69 12.94 6.80
C TRP A 145 -9.40 12.59 6.09
N MET A 146 -8.42 13.46 6.18
CA MET A 146 -7.05 13.21 5.72
C MET A 146 -6.30 12.30 6.72
N ASN A 147 -6.79 11.07 6.88
CA ASN A 147 -6.35 10.14 7.93
C ASN A 147 -4.83 10.01 8.02
N MET A 148 -4.13 9.89 6.90
CA MET A 148 -2.66 9.75 6.90
C MET A 148 -1.98 10.99 7.46
N THR A 149 -2.42 12.18 7.09
CA THR A 149 -1.86 13.44 7.61
C THR A 149 -2.08 13.55 9.11
N LEU A 150 -3.30 13.27 9.58
CA LEU A 150 -3.64 13.33 11.00
C LEU A 150 -2.81 12.35 11.84
N VAL A 151 -2.64 11.11 11.36
CA VAL A 151 -1.82 10.11 12.04
C VAL A 151 -0.35 10.54 12.09
N PHE A 152 0.22 11.04 10.99
CA PHE A 152 1.59 11.53 11.01
C PHE A 152 1.76 12.72 11.98
N GLN A 153 0.84 13.66 12.00
CA GLN A 153 0.87 14.77 12.97
C GLN A 153 0.82 14.26 14.41
N GLN A 154 -0.09 13.32 14.71
CA GLN A 154 -0.23 12.74 16.04
C GLN A 154 1.06 12.04 16.49
N VAL A 155 1.59 11.13 15.64
CA VAL A 155 2.81 10.38 15.97
C VAL A 155 4.02 11.30 16.19
N ILE A 156 4.17 12.36 15.38
CA ILE A 156 5.26 13.33 15.54
C ILE A 156 5.08 14.13 16.82
N SER A 157 3.85 14.55 17.13
CA SER A 157 3.55 15.33 18.34
C SER A 157 3.76 14.52 19.63
N GLU A 158 3.58 13.21 19.58
CA GLU A 158 3.79 12.31 20.72
C GLU A 158 5.25 11.85 20.88
N ALA A 159 6.10 12.13 19.91
CA ALA A 159 7.50 11.71 19.95
C ALA A 159 8.24 12.35 21.13
N ARG A 160 9.06 11.55 21.85
CA ARG A 160 9.82 11.97 23.02
C ARG A 160 11.33 11.94 22.84
N LYS A 161 11.83 11.15 21.88
CA LYS A 161 13.27 10.95 21.68
C LYS A 161 13.72 11.34 20.30
N CYS A 162 13.10 10.75 19.27
CA CYS A 162 13.50 10.98 17.89
C CYS A 162 12.34 10.80 16.91
N VAL A 163 12.43 11.53 15.78
CA VAL A 163 11.59 11.39 14.60
C VAL A 163 12.52 11.30 13.40
N TYR A 164 12.56 10.12 12.76
CA TYR A 164 13.38 9.89 11.58
C TYR A 164 12.47 9.63 10.37
N ILE A 165 12.58 10.49 9.37
CA ILE A 165 11.76 10.43 8.16
C ILE A 165 12.66 10.17 6.96
N LEU A 166 12.37 9.09 6.22
CA LEU A 166 12.96 8.81 4.94
C LEU A 166 11.86 8.82 3.88
N THR A 167 11.93 9.74 2.94
CA THR A 167 10.91 9.87 1.89
C THR A 167 11.49 10.37 0.58
N PRO A 168 11.09 9.79 -0.58
CA PRO A 168 11.50 10.30 -1.88
C PRO A 168 10.79 11.61 -2.25
N TYR A 169 9.64 11.91 -1.61
CA TYR A 169 8.83 13.11 -1.88
C TYR A 169 8.41 13.76 -0.58
N PHE A 170 9.11 14.79 -0.17
CA PHE A 170 8.75 15.57 1.01
C PHE A 170 7.90 16.77 0.59
N ILE A 171 6.59 16.56 0.57
CA ILE A 171 5.57 17.58 0.27
C ILE A 171 4.63 17.67 1.48
N PRO A 172 5.10 18.25 2.59
CA PRO A 172 4.34 18.29 3.84
C PRO A 172 3.22 19.32 3.76
N THR A 173 2.13 19.06 4.47
CA THR A 173 1.14 20.09 4.80
C THR A 173 1.72 21.03 5.85
N GLU A 174 1.14 22.23 5.97
CA GLU A 174 1.56 23.20 6.98
C GLU A 174 1.54 22.62 8.40
N GLY A 175 0.47 21.91 8.78
CA GLY A 175 0.36 21.28 10.09
C GLY A 175 1.43 20.22 10.36
N LEU A 176 1.90 19.50 9.31
CA LEU A 176 3.00 18.56 9.46
C LEU A 176 4.33 19.28 9.69
N VAL A 177 4.57 20.39 8.99
CA VAL A 177 5.75 21.24 9.23
C VAL A 177 5.75 21.77 10.64
N GLN A 178 4.62 22.29 11.13
CA GLN A 178 4.48 22.78 12.49
C GLN A 178 4.73 21.69 13.55
N ALA A 179 4.19 20.48 13.34
CA ALA A 179 4.45 19.36 14.24
C ALA A 179 5.95 19.00 14.32
N LEU A 180 6.66 18.98 13.17
CA LEU A 180 8.12 18.75 13.14
C LEU A 180 8.91 19.86 13.82
N GLN A 181 8.53 21.12 13.61
CA GLN A 181 9.15 22.27 14.28
C GLN A 181 8.97 22.21 15.81
N LEU A 182 7.76 21.93 16.27
CA LEU A 182 7.47 21.79 17.71
C LEU A 182 8.26 20.62 18.32
N ALA A 183 8.35 19.48 17.64
CA ALA A 183 9.15 18.36 18.11
C ALA A 183 10.63 18.77 18.26
N ALA A 184 11.20 19.43 17.24
CA ALA A 184 12.59 19.90 17.26
C ALA A 184 12.83 20.94 18.38
N LEU A 185 11.93 21.91 18.54
CA LEU A 185 11.99 22.89 19.63
C LEU A 185 11.89 22.24 21.02
N SER A 186 11.17 21.12 21.11
CA SER A 186 11.06 20.30 22.32
C SER A 186 12.28 19.37 22.52
N LYS A 187 13.36 19.55 21.76
CA LYS A 187 14.62 18.79 21.82
C LYS A 187 14.47 17.31 21.41
N VAL A 188 13.45 16.97 20.63
CA VAL A 188 13.36 15.69 19.94
C VAL A 188 14.37 15.69 18.79
N ASP A 189 15.13 14.61 18.61
CA ASP A 189 16.06 14.48 17.48
C ASP A 189 15.26 14.24 16.19
N VAL A 190 15.08 15.29 15.38
CA VAL A 190 14.32 15.23 14.12
C VAL A 190 15.29 15.15 12.96
N ARG A 191 15.22 14.05 12.19
CA ARG A 191 16.06 13.85 11.00
C ARG A 191 15.21 13.53 9.77
N LEU A 192 15.50 14.23 8.69
CA LEU A 192 14.83 14.07 7.40
C LEU A 192 15.86 13.68 6.34
N ILE A 193 15.62 12.57 5.66
CA ILE A 193 16.41 12.12 4.52
C ILE A 193 15.54 12.20 3.27
N VAL A 194 15.98 13.00 2.32
CA VAL A 194 15.36 13.19 1.01
C VAL A 194 16.40 12.97 -0.09
N PRO A 195 16.00 12.63 -1.32
CA PRO A 195 16.93 12.55 -2.45
C PRO A 195 17.62 13.88 -2.68
N GLN A 196 18.89 13.81 -3.06
CA GLN A 196 19.62 14.98 -3.58
C GLN A 196 19.01 15.37 -4.93
N GLN A 197 18.81 16.67 -5.14
CA GLN A 197 18.38 17.23 -6.43
C GLN A 197 19.54 17.24 -7.42
#